data_f2030324b98a60dd76282c4cbaefd71f
#
_entry.id   f2030324b98a60dd76282c4cbaefd71f
#
_cell.length_a   1.000
_cell.length_b   1.000
_cell.length_c   1.000
_cell.angle_alpha   90.00
_cell.angle_beta   90.00
_cell.angle_gamma   90.00
#
_symmetry.space_group_name_H-M   'P 1'
#
loop_
_entity.id
_entity.type
_entity.pdbx_description
1 polymer ?
#
loop_
_entity_poly.entity_id
_entity_poly.type
_entity_poly.pdbx_seq_one_letter_code
_entity_poly.pdbx_strand_id
1 'polypeptide(L)'
;MLFRSKRDKNNYRVFNDKDIEWIKSLSCLKSCGMSIVEMKEYLELCLKGKSSIPERQEILNNKLKELEYKINKIQDSINYIHWKQNFYNDVLSGNTKYYSNLTN
;
A
#
# COMPACT_ATOMS: atom_id res chain seq x y z
N MET A 1 2.46 -19.52 -16.52
CA MET A 1 1.86 -18.26 -16.92
C MET A 1 0.73 -17.89 -15.98
N LEU A 2 0.73 -16.68 -15.45
CA LEU A 2 -0.23 -16.28 -14.42
C LEU A 2 -1.62 -15.99 -14.98
N PHE A 3 -1.70 -15.57 -16.20
CA PHE A 3 -2.96 -15.36 -16.88
C PHE A 3 -2.80 -15.70 -18.36
N ARG A 4 -3.94 -15.96 -19.00
CA ARG A 4 -3.97 -16.35 -20.40
C ARG A 4 -4.62 -15.25 -21.21
N SER A 5 -4.10 -15.04 -22.42
CA SER A 5 -4.72 -14.18 -23.40
C SER A 5 -4.85 -14.93 -24.72
N LYS A 6 -5.88 -14.58 -25.49
CA LYS A 6 -6.10 -15.14 -26.81
C LYS A 6 -5.48 -14.20 -27.82
N ARG A 7 -5.09 -14.76 -28.96
CA ARG A 7 -4.60 -13.96 -30.09
C ARG A 7 -5.64 -13.97 -31.19
N ASP A 8 -5.83 -12.84 -31.82
CA ASP A 8 -6.71 -12.73 -32.97
C ASP A 8 -5.96 -13.14 -34.29
N LYS A 9 -6.63 -12.97 -35.43
CA LYS A 9 -6.06 -13.31 -36.73
C LYS A 9 -4.79 -12.52 -37.05
N ASN A 10 -4.62 -11.35 -36.48
CA ASN A 10 -3.48 -10.46 -36.67
C ASN A 10 -2.39 -10.65 -35.63
N ASN A 11 -2.51 -11.69 -34.80
CA ASN A 11 -1.55 -12.02 -33.77
C ASN A 11 -1.50 -11.01 -32.63
N TYR A 12 -2.53 -10.20 -32.44
CA TYR A 12 -2.66 -9.30 -31.30
C TYR A 12 -3.26 -10.05 -30.11
N ARG A 13 -2.85 -9.64 -28.91
CA ARG A 13 -3.43 -10.18 -27.69
C ARG A 13 -4.83 -9.64 -27.48
N VAL A 14 -5.75 -10.54 -27.20
CA VAL A 14 -7.12 -10.17 -26.83
C VAL A 14 -7.35 -10.65 -25.40
N PHE A 15 -7.58 -9.71 -24.48
CA PHE A 15 -7.85 -10.04 -23.09
C PHE A 15 -9.32 -10.37 -22.91
N ASN A 16 -9.60 -11.46 -22.15
CA ASN A 16 -10.95 -11.80 -21.75
C ASN A 16 -11.26 -11.20 -20.37
N ASP A 17 -12.49 -11.41 -19.89
CA ASP A 17 -12.93 -10.87 -18.60
C ASP A 17 -12.07 -11.37 -17.43
N LYS A 18 -11.63 -12.64 -17.50
CA LYS A 18 -10.76 -13.19 -16.45
C LYS A 18 -9.41 -12.52 -16.43
N ASP A 19 -8.85 -12.21 -17.59
CA ASP A 19 -7.57 -11.49 -17.68
C ASP A 19 -7.70 -10.10 -17.08
N ILE A 20 -8.81 -9.44 -17.32
CA ILE A 20 -9.08 -8.09 -16.78
C ILE A 20 -9.19 -8.17 -15.25
N GLU A 21 -9.86 -9.17 -14.71
CA GLU A 21 -9.95 -9.38 -13.26
C GLU A 21 -8.57 -9.60 -12.64
N TRP A 22 -7.72 -10.40 -13.30
CA TRP A 22 -6.35 -10.62 -12.84
C TRP A 22 -5.55 -9.32 -12.80
N ILE A 23 -5.65 -8.51 -13.85
CA ILE A 23 -4.96 -7.22 -13.92
C ILE A 23 -5.42 -6.31 -12.79
N LYS A 24 -6.73 -6.26 -12.52
CA LYS A 24 -7.28 -5.47 -11.41
C LYS A 24 -6.77 -5.97 -10.06
N SER A 25 -6.71 -7.28 -9.87
CA SER A 25 -6.20 -7.88 -8.64
C SER A 25 -4.73 -7.52 -8.42
N LEU A 26 -3.91 -7.59 -9.46
CA LEU A 26 -2.50 -7.20 -9.39
C LEU A 26 -2.36 -5.72 -9.01
N SER A 27 -3.19 -4.87 -9.59
CA SER A 27 -3.20 -3.44 -9.27
C SER A 27 -3.53 -3.20 -7.80
N CYS A 28 -4.52 -3.92 -7.26
CA CYS A 28 -4.88 -3.82 -5.84
C CYS A 28 -3.76 -4.28 -4.92
N LEU A 29 -3.10 -5.39 -5.25
CA LEU A 29 -1.97 -5.89 -4.47
C LEU A 29 -0.81 -4.90 -4.48
N LYS A 30 -0.54 -4.30 -5.63
CA LYS A 30 0.48 -3.26 -5.76
C LYS A 30 0.14 -2.06 -4.88
N SER A 31 -1.11 -1.64 -4.87
CA SER A 31 -1.58 -0.54 -4.02
C SER A 31 -1.39 -0.82 -2.53
N CYS A 32 -1.46 -2.10 -2.13
CA CYS A 32 -1.19 -2.52 -0.77
C CYS A 32 0.31 -2.49 -0.41
N GLY A 33 1.16 -2.14 -1.36
CA GLY A 33 2.60 -2.07 -1.12
C GLY A 33 3.34 -3.38 -1.28
N MET A 34 2.73 -4.36 -1.95
CA MET A 34 3.42 -5.61 -2.24
C MET A 34 4.48 -5.42 -3.32
N SER A 35 5.65 -6.00 -3.10
CA SER A 35 6.70 -6.06 -4.10
C SER A 35 6.33 -7.05 -5.20
N ILE A 36 7.07 -7.02 -6.31
CA ILE A 36 6.87 -7.98 -7.40
C ILE A 36 7.04 -9.41 -6.90
N VAL A 37 8.03 -9.66 -6.06
CA VAL A 37 8.29 -10.98 -5.47
C VAL A 37 7.10 -11.43 -4.60
N GLU A 38 6.61 -10.55 -3.74
CA GLU A 38 5.47 -10.84 -2.88
C GLU A 38 4.21 -11.13 -3.68
N MET A 39 3.95 -10.34 -4.72
CA MET A 39 2.79 -10.55 -5.59
C MET A 39 2.89 -11.89 -6.31
N LYS A 40 4.08 -12.24 -6.78
CA LYS A 40 4.31 -13.50 -7.46
C LYS A 40 4.05 -14.69 -6.55
N GLU A 41 4.55 -14.65 -5.33
CA GLU A 41 4.30 -15.69 -4.33
C GLU A 41 2.81 -15.84 -4.02
N TYR A 42 2.13 -14.72 -3.84
CA TYR A 42 0.68 -14.72 -3.58
C TYR A 42 -0.08 -15.35 -4.75
N LEU A 43 0.26 -14.98 -5.97
CA LEU A 43 -0.39 -15.51 -7.17
C LEU A 43 -0.13 -17.01 -7.35
N GLU A 44 1.07 -17.47 -7.03
CA GLU A 44 1.37 -18.90 -7.07
C GLU A 44 0.50 -19.69 -6.09
N LEU A 45 0.26 -19.12 -4.90
CA LEU A 45 -0.66 -19.71 -3.93
C LEU A 45 -2.09 -19.76 -4.47
N CYS A 46 -2.52 -18.70 -5.15
CA CYS A 46 -3.84 -18.65 -5.77
C CYS A 46 -4.02 -19.78 -6.79
N LEU A 47 -2.97 -20.09 -7.54
CA LEU A 47 -3.01 -21.17 -8.54
C LEU A 47 -3.11 -22.54 -7.90
N LYS A 48 -2.68 -22.71 -6.67
CA LYS A 48 -2.85 -23.97 -5.93
C LYS A 48 -4.30 -24.21 -5.49
N GLY A 49 -5.13 -23.18 -5.54
CA GLY A 49 -6.54 -23.28 -5.25
C GLY A 49 -6.88 -23.16 -3.77
N LYS A 50 -8.02 -23.70 -3.41
CA LYS A 50 -8.62 -23.51 -2.08
C LYS A 50 -7.71 -23.97 -0.93
N SER A 51 -6.88 -24.97 -1.15
CA SER A 51 -6.00 -25.51 -0.11
C SER A 51 -4.97 -24.50 0.39
N SER A 52 -4.67 -23.46 -0.40
CA SER A 52 -3.69 -22.44 -0.04
C SER A 52 -4.31 -21.20 0.63
N ILE A 53 -5.61 -21.19 0.86
CA ILE A 53 -6.28 -20.03 1.48
C ILE A 53 -5.67 -19.66 2.84
N PRO A 54 -5.39 -20.60 3.75
CA PRO A 54 -4.77 -20.23 5.02
C PRO A 54 -3.45 -19.47 4.86
N GLU A 55 -2.60 -19.91 3.93
CA GLU A 55 -1.33 -19.26 3.63
C GLU A 55 -1.54 -17.86 3.03
N ARG A 56 -2.52 -17.75 2.13
CA ARG A 56 -2.87 -16.45 1.55
C ARG A 56 -3.38 -15.47 2.60
N GLN A 57 -4.20 -15.95 3.53
CA GLN A 57 -4.70 -15.11 4.63
C GLN A 57 -3.57 -14.62 5.53
N GLU A 58 -2.56 -15.45 5.76
CA GLU A 58 -1.40 -15.06 6.55
C GLU A 58 -0.63 -13.92 5.87
N ILE A 59 -0.40 -14.04 4.56
CA ILE A 59 0.26 -12.99 3.79
C ILE A 59 -0.51 -11.68 3.87
N LEU A 60 -1.82 -11.73 3.70
CA LEU A 60 -2.68 -10.55 3.76
C LEU A 60 -2.68 -9.94 5.16
N ASN A 61 -2.72 -10.77 6.19
CA ASN A 61 -2.71 -10.29 7.57
C ASN A 61 -1.39 -9.59 7.90
N ASN A 62 -0.28 -10.14 7.45
CA ASN A 62 1.03 -9.51 7.66
C ASN A 62 1.12 -8.16 6.95
N LYS A 63 0.58 -8.08 5.74
CA LYS A 63 0.54 -6.82 4.99
C LYS A 63 -0.37 -5.79 5.68
N LEU A 64 -1.49 -6.23 6.22
CA LEU A 64 -2.39 -5.38 6.99
C LEU A 64 -1.67 -4.74 8.18
N LYS A 65 -0.91 -5.52 8.93
CA LYS A 65 -0.14 -5.02 10.07
C LYS A 65 0.90 -3.99 9.64
N GLU A 66 1.58 -4.23 8.53
CA GLU A 66 2.53 -3.26 7.98
C GLU A 66 1.86 -1.93 7.64
N LEU A 67 0.69 -1.99 7.00
CA LEU A 67 -0.07 -0.80 6.63
C LEU A 67 -0.57 -0.05 7.86
N GLU A 68 -1.05 -0.75 8.86
CA GLU A 68 -1.47 -0.15 10.11
C GLU A 68 -0.32 0.56 10.81
N TYR A 69 0.86 -0.05 10.80
CA TYR A 69 2.07 0.57 11.34
C TYR A 69 2.39 1.88 10.59
N LYS A 70 2.30 1.86 9.25
CA LYS A 70 2.54 3.06 8.44
C LYS A 70 1.53 4.16 8.73
N ILE A 71 0.26 3.80 8.91
CA ILE A 71 -0.79 4.78 9.27
C ILE A 71 -0.44 5.45 10.58
N ASN A 72 -0.03 4.68 11.58
CA ASN A 72 0.33 5.23 12.89
C ASN A 72 1.54 6.18 12.78
N LYS A 73 2.52 5.83 11.96
CA LYS A 73 3.68 6.69 11.73
C LYS A 73 3.29 8.00 11.05
N ILE A 74 2.40 7.92 10.08
CA ILE A 74 1.90 9.11 9.39
C ILE A 74 1.11 9.98 10.36
N GLN A 75 0.29 9.39 11.21
CA GLN A 75 -0.48 10.13 12.21
C GLN A 75 0.44 10.86 13.19
N ASP A 76 1.53 10.22 13.62
CA ASP A 76 2.52 10.87 14.49
C ASP A 76 3.13 12.10 13.82
N SER A 77 3.43 11.99 12.53
CA SER A 77 3.97 13.11 11.75
C SER A 77 2.98 14.26 11.64
N ILE A 78 1.72 13.95 11.40
CA ILE A 78 0.64 14.95 11.34
C ILE A 78 0.51 15.65 12.69
N ASN A 79 0.53 14.89 13.77
CA ASN A 79 0.42 15.44 15.13
C ASN A 79 1.59 16.38 15.44
N TYR A 80 2.78 16.02 15.01
CA TYR A 80 3.95 16.89 15.17
C TYR A 80 3.78 18.22 14.43
N ILE A 81 3.29 18.17 13.20
CA ILE A 81 3.05 19.39 12.41
C ILE A 81 2.01 20.27 13.09
N HIS A 82 0.91 19.70 13.58
CA HIS A 82 -0.11 20.46 14.29
C HIS A 82 0.46 21.12 15.54
N TRP A 83 1.30 20.38 16.29
CA TRP A 83 1.96 20.94 17.46
C TRP A 83 2.83 22.15 17.10
N LYS A 84 3.63 22.04 16.03
CA LYS A 84 4.47 23.13 15.54
C LYS A 84 3.65 24.34 15.10
N GLN A 85 2.57 24.10 14.37
CA GLN A 85 1.68 25.18 13.92
C GLN A 85 1.06 25.92 15.11
N ASN A 86 0.62 25.19 16.12
CA ASN A 86 0.06 25.77 17.32
C ASN A 86 1.11 26.59 18.07
N PHE A 87 2.33 26.07 18.17
CA PHE A 87 3.43 26.81 18.78
C PHE A 87 3.69 28.14 18.06
N TYR A 88 3.77 28.11 16.73
CA TYR A 88 4.00 29.33 15.96
C TYR A 88 2.84 30.33 16.09
N ASN A 89 1.61 29.83 16.12
CA ASN A 89 0.44 30.69 16.33
C ASN A 89 0.51 31.34 17.71
N ASP A 90 0.93 30.61 18.72
CA ASP A 90 1.09 31.16 20.09
C ASP A 90 2.20 32.22 20.11
N VAL A 91 3.30 32.00 19.42
CA VAL A 91 4.37 32.99 19.32
C VAL A 91 3.86 34.26 18.64
N LEU A 92 3.15 34.11 17.52
CA LEU A 92 2.65 35.27 16.76
C LEU A 92 1.59 36.04 17.55
N SER A 93 0.81 35.39 18.38
CA SER A 93 -0.20 36.04 19.22
C SER A 93 0.39 36.64 20.50
N GLY A 94 1.66 36.38 20.77
CA GLY A 94 2.34 36.90 21.96
C GLY A 94 2.11 36.05 23.21
N ASN A 95 1.52 34.87 23.10
CA ASN A 95 1.24 34.01 24.25
C ASN A 95 2.46 33.23 24.73
N THR A 96 3.49 33.12 23.90
CA THR A 96 4.72 32.41 24.26
C THR A 96 5.91 33.05 23.53
N LYS A 97 7.10 32.81 24.05
CA LYS A 97 8.32 33.29 23.41
C LYS A 97 8.78 32.31 22.34
N TYR A 98 9.32 32.89 21.25
CA TYR A 98 9.94 32.06 20.24
C TYR A 98 11.28 31.51 20.73
N TYR A 99 11.48 30.21 20.43
CA TYR A 99 12.79 29.60 20.59
C TYR A 99 12.97 28.55 19.49
N SER A 100 14.23 28.18 19.24
CA SER A 100 14.56 27.18 18.26
C SER A 100 15.67 26.29 18.80
N ASN A 101 15.60 25.01 18.48
CA ASN A 101 16.66 24.06 18.80
C ASN A 101 17.92 24.29 17.97
N LEU A 102 17.81 25.06 16.89
CA LEU A 102 18.91 25.34 15.97
C LEU A 102 19.62 26.67 16.33
N THR A 103 18.89 27.60 16.90
CA THR A 103 19.43 28.90 17.33
C THR A 103 18.84 29.25 18.69
N ASN A 104 19.62 29.82 19.53
CA ASN A 104 19.13 30.24 20.85
C ASN A 104 18.38 31.58 20.77
#